data_f49b6c6557e1d25b08a1e3e79060d6fa
#
_entry.id   f49b6c6557e1d25b08a1e3e79060d6fa
#
_cell.length_a   1.000
_cell.length_b   1.000
_cell.length_c   1.000
_cell.angle_alpha   90.00
_cell.angle_beta   90.00
_cell.angle_gamma   90.00
#
_symmetry.space_group_name_H-M   'P 1'
#
loop_
_entity.id
_entity.type
_entity.pdbx_description
1 polymer ?
#
loop_
_entity_poly.entity_id
_entity_poly.type
_entity_poly.pdbx_seq_one_letter_code
_entity_poly.pdbx_strand_id
1 'polypeptide(L)'
;MGMTMTQKILASHAGLDSVRAGQLIQAKLDLVLGNDITTPVAINEFEAAGFGTVFDKSRIALVMDHFTPNKDIKAATQCKQCRTFAKRFDIDHFYDTGAVGIEHALLPEQGLVAPGEAVIGADSHTCTYGALGAFSTGVGSTDMGAAMAAGETWFKVPSAIRVHLTGKLRPYVSGKDVILTLIGMIGVDGARYQSLEFTGPGVAELSIYDRLTICNMAIEAGAKNGIFPVDDITRAYVEGRVDRPWTAFEADADAEYERTVEIDLSQVDCTVAWPHLPENAHSAREGADIAIDQIVIGSCTNGQLPDMAAAAEILKGRHLADGVRGIVIPATQDVYRQCMHLGYTDIFLDAGCIVSTPTCGPCLGGHMGCMAAGERCVSTTNRNFVGRMGHVESEVYLASPAVAAASGVAGHICHPEEVMSK
;
A
#
# COMPACT_ATOMS: atom_id res chain seq x y z
N MET A 1 18.72 -26.19 8.65
CA MET A 1 18.57 -25.11 7.69
C MET A 1 17.54 -24.16 8.27
N GLY A 2 18.00 -22.97 8.63
CA GLY A 2 17.16 -21.98 9.28
C GLY A 2 16.10 -21.43 8.33
N MET A 3 14.98 -20.97 8.87
CA MET A 3 13.86 -20.40 8.13
C MET A 3 13.81 -18.88 8.28
N THR A 4 13.41 -18.20 7.20
CA THR A 4 13.05 -16.77 7.21
C THR A 4 11.70 -16.55 7.93
N MET A 5 11.36 -15.30 8.23
CA MET A 5 10.06 -14.98 8.84
C MET A 5 8.89 -15.50 8.00
N THR A 6 8.90 -15.22 6.70
CA THR A 6 7.86 -15.70 5.77
C THR A 6 7.76 -17.22 5.75
N GLN A 7 8.88 -17.94 5.76
CA GLN A 7 8.86 -19.40 5.80
C GLN A 7 8.27 -19.95 7.11
N LYS A 8 8.56 -19.33 8.25
CA LYS A 8 7.99 -19.74 9.54
C LYS A 8 6.48 -19.55 9.60
N ILE A 9 5.99 -18.40 9.11
CA ILE A 9 4.54 -18.15 9.04
C ILE A 9 3.87 -19.21 8.15
N LEU A 10 4.40 -19.44 6.96
CA LEU A 10 3.85 -20.43 6.04
C LEU A 10 3.92 -21.86 6.58
N ALA A 11 5.00 -22.25 7.26
CA ALA A 11 5.11 -23.56 7.92
C ALA A 11 4.02 -23.76 8.97
N SER A 12 3.83 -22.75 9.83
CA SER A 12 2.79 -22.77 10.87
C SER A 12 1.38 -22.95 10.27
N HIS A 13 1.07 -22.22 9.19
CA HIS A 13 -0.24 -22.28 8.53
C HIS A 13 -0.46 -23.55 7.69
N ALA A 14 0.62 -24.21 7.29
CA ALA A 14 0.59 -25.50 6.63
C ALA A 14 0.56 -26.69 7.62
N GLY A 15 0.73 -26.42 8.94
CA GLY A 15 0.85 -27.49 9.96
C GLY A 15 2.16 -28.30 9.80
N LEU A 16 3.22 -27.67 9.31
CA LEU A 16 4.52 -28.30 9.08
C LEU A 16 5.55 -27.73 10.07
N ASP A 17 6.49 -28.56 10.53
CA ASP A 17 7.60 -28.12 11.38
C ASP A 17 8.56 -27.19 10.64
N SER A 18 8.71 -27.38 9.33
CA SER A 18 9.57 -26.55 8.49
C SER A 18 9.16 -26.60 7.02
N VAL A 19 9.49 -25.53 6.29
CA VAL A 19 9.35 -25.44 4.84
C VAL A 19 10.63 -24.88 4.21
N ARG A 20 10.78 -25.07 2.90
CA ARG A 20 11.92 -24.54 2.14
C ARG A 20 11.45 -23.82 0.87
N ALA A 21 12.27 -22.90 0.39
CA ALA A 21 12.02 -22.21 -0.86
C ALA A 21 11.72 -23.17 -2.01
N GLY A 22 10.70 -22.86 -2.81
CA GLY A 22 10.23 -23.67 -3.92
C GLY A 22 9.27 -24.81 -3.55
N GLN A 23 9.09 -25.13 -2.28
CA GLN A 23 8.15 -26.17 -1.83
C GLN A 23 6.71 -25.70 -2.09
N LEU A 24 5.88 -26.60 -2.62
CA LEU A 24 4.42 -26.41 -2.71
C LEU A 24 3.77 -26.87 -1.41
N ILE A 25 2.94 -26.01 -0.83
CA ILE A 25 2.22 -26.26 0.41
C ILE A 25 0.76 -25.84 0.27
N GLN A 26 -0.11 -26.42 1.07
CA GLN A 26 -1.45 -25.93 1.36
C GLN A 26 -1.38 -25.20 2.70
N ALA A 27 -1.86 -23.98 2.80
CA ALA A 27 -1.82 -23.20 4.02
C ALA A 27 -3.20 -22.62 4.35
N LYS A 28 -3.57 -22.66 5.62
CA LYS A 28 -4.77 -22.02 6.15
C LYS A 28 -4.63 -20.51 6.11
N LEU A 29 -5.75 -19.82 6.01
CA LEU A 29 -5.81 -18.37 5.93
C LEU A 29 -6.49 -17.79 7.17
N ASP A 30 -5.96 -16.66 7.64
CA ASP A 30 -6.58 -15.89 8.73
C ASP A 30 -7.54 -14.84 8.20
N LEU A 31 -7.26 -14.28 7.01
CA LEU A 31 -8.13 -13.28 6.39
C LEU A 31 -8.09 -13.38 4.87
N VAL A 32 -9.26 -13.24 4.25
CA VAL A 32 -9.44 -13.08 2.80
C VAL A 32 -10.04 -11.71 2.52
N LEU A 33 -9.34 -10.89 1.73
CA LEU A 33 -9.71 -9.52 1.41
C LEU A 33 -10.18 -9.37 -0.03
N GLY A 34 -11.21 -8.53 -0.25
CA GLY A 34 -11.63 -8.11 -1.57
C GLY A 34 -12.22 -6.71 -1.62
N ASN A 35 -12.18 -6.10 -2.79
CA ASN A 35 -12.69 -4.77 -3.06
C ASN A 35 -13.80 -4.77 -4.14
N ASP A 36 -14.36 -3.62 -4.44
CA ASP A 36 -15.47 -3.47 -5.39
C ASP A 36 -15.12 -3.74 -6.86
N ILE A 37 -13.84 -3.88 -7.21
CA ILE A 37 -13.39 -4.27 -8.56
C ILE A 37 -13.25 -5.79 -8.68
N THR A 38 -12.58 -6.42 -7.73
CA THR A 38 -12.14 -7.81 -7.81
C THR A 38 -13.11 -8.79 -7.17
N THR A 39 -13.81 -8.39 -6.11
CA THR A 39 -14.81 -9.22 -5.43
C THR A 39 -15.95 -9.67 -6.35
N PRO A 40 -16.52 -8.86 -7.25
CA PRO A 40 -17.54 -9.34 -8.18
C PRO A 40 -17.09 -10.52 -9.03
N VAL A 41 -15.83 -10.52 -9.47
CA VAL A 41 -15.24 -11.64 -10.23
C VAL A 41 -15.09 -12.86 -9.33
N ALA A 42 -14.56 -12.68 -8.11
CA ALA A 42 -14.44 -13.77 -7.12
C ALA A 42 -15.80 -14.38 -6.76
N ILE A 43 -16.85 -13.58 -6.61
CA ILE A 43 -18.23 -14.06 -6.37
C ILE A 43 -18.73 -14.92 -7.54
N ASN A 44 -18.51 -14.47 -8.77
CA ASN A 44 -18.93 -15.24 -9.95
C ASN A 44 -18.22 -16.60 -10.01
N GLU A 45 -16.94 -16.67 -9.69
CA GLU A 45 -16.19 -17.93 -9.64
C GLU A 45 -16.65 -18.82 -8.47
N PHE A 46 -16.90 -18.22 -7.31
CA PHE A 46 -17.47 -18.92 -6.15
C PHE A 46 -18.82 -19.57 -6.47
N GLU A 47 -19.71 -18.84 -7.13
CA GLU A 47 -21.03 -19.34 -7.52
C GLU A 47 -20.96 -20.37 -8.65
N ALA A 48 -20.10 -20.15 -9.65
CA ALA A 48 -19.88 -21.08 -10.77
C ALA A 48 -19.31 -22.42 -10.29
N ALA A 49 -18.47 -22.41 -9.26
CA ALA A 49 -17.95 -23.62 -8.62
C ALA A 49 -18.97 -24.35 -7.74
N GLY A 50 -20.16 -23.76 -7.54
CA GLY A 50 -21.23 -24.38 -6.75
C GLY A 50 -21.03 -24.31 -5.23
N PHE A 51 -20.17 -23.43 -4.73
CA PHE A 51 -19.97 -23.25 -3.30
C PHE A 51 -21.23 -22.65 -2.64
N GLY A 52 -21.69 -23.30 -1.57
CA GLY A 52 -22.91 -22.91 -0.85
C GLY A 52 -22.68 -22.16 0.45
N THR A 53 -21.46 -22.18 0.96
CA THR A 53 -21.07 -21.58 2.25
C THR A 53 -19.69 -20.94 2.16
N VAL A 54 -19.45 -19.92 2.96
CA VAL A 54 -18.11 -19.39 3.21
C VAL A 54 -17.46 -20.14 4.37
N PHE A 55 -16.11 -20.16 4.40
CA PHE A 55 -15.39 -20.90 5.44
C PHE A 55 -15.57 -20.28 6.84
N ASP A 56 -15.51 -18.97 6.92
CA ASP A 56 -15.71 -18.20 8.14
C ASP A 56 -16.06 -16.76 7.79
N LYS A 57 -17.25 -16.31 8.19
CA LYS A 57 -17.73 -14.95 7.89
C LYS A 57 -16.95 -13.84 8.60
N SER A 58 -16.28 -14.17 9.71
CA SER A 58 -15.43 -13.22 10.47
C SER A 58 -14.01 -13.10 9.91
N ARG A 59 -13.65 -13.91 8.92
CA ARG A 59 -12.34 -13.94 8.27
C ARG A 59 -12.40 -13.55 6.79
N ILE A 60 -13.47 -12.86 6.41
CA ILE A 60 -13.62 -12.25 5.08
C ILE A 60 -13.87 -10.77 5.28
N ALA A 61 -13.06 -9.94 4.63
CA ALA A 61 -13.24 -8.49 4.61
C ALA A 61 -13.53 -8.02 3.17
N LEU A 62 -14.63 -7.28 2.99
CA LEU A 62 -15.01 -6.70 1.70
C LEU A 62 -15.10 -5.18 1.84
N VAL A 63 -14.29 -4.45 1.06
CA VAL A 63 -14.17 -3.00 1.16
C VAL A 63 -14.52 -2.35 -0.17
N MET A 64 -15.53 -1.47 -0.14
CA MET A 64 -16.02 -0.75 -1.33
C MET A 64 -15.29 0.59 -1.44
N ASP A 65 -14.02 0.59 -1.89
CA ASP A 65 -13.12 1.75 -1.83
C ASP A 65 -12.66 2.30 -3.18
N HIS A 66 -12.71 1.51 -4.25
CA HIS A 66 -12.17 1.94 -5.54
C HIS A 66 -13.10 2.90 -6.30
N PHE A 67 -14.42 2.68 -6.19
CA PHE A 67 -15.44 3.47 -6.90
C PHE A 67 -16.40 4.18 -5.94
N THR A 68 -15.94 4.58 -4.79
CA THR A 68 -16.74 5.22 -3.75
C THR A 68 -16.51 6.74 -3.74
N PRO A 69 -17.59 7.56 -3.83
CA PRO A 69 -18.96 7.16 -4.22
C PRO A 69 -19.01 6.67 -5.67
N ASN A 70 -19.98 5.82 -5.99
CA ASN A 70 -20.01 5.14 -7.28
C ASN A 70 -19.95 6.12 -8.48
N LYS A 71 -18.97 5.95 -9.35
CA LYS A 71 -18.69 6.84 -10.49
C LYS A 71 -19.68 6.68 -11.66
N ASP A 72 -20.28 5.50 -11.82
CA ASP A 72 -21.19 5.14 -12.88
C ASP A 72 -22.11 3.97 -12.50
N ILE A 73 -23.05 3.61 -13.40
CA ILE A 73 -24.01 2.52 -13.19
C ILE A 73 -23.30 1.15 -13.03
N LYS A 74 -22.19 0.93 -13.76
CA LYS A 74 -21.43 -0.31 -13.69
C LYS A 74 -20.81 -0.48 -12.30
N ALA A 75 -20.15 0.56 -11.79
CA ALA A 75 -19.60 0.59 -10.44
C ALA A 75 -20.67 0.35 -9.36
N ALA A 76 -21.83 1.02 -9.50
CA ALA A 76 -22.96 0.82 -8.59
C ALA A 76 -23.48 -0.64 -8.61
N THR A 77 -23.47 -1.28 -9.79
CA THR A 77 -23.90 -2.68 -9.95
C THR A 77 -22.89 -3.62 -9.27
N GLN A 78 -21.59 -3.37 -9.41
CA GLN A 78 -20.51 -4.12 -8.75
C GLN A 78 -20.61 -4.04 -7.22
N CYS A 79 -20.73 -2.83 -6.67
CA CYS A 79 -20.93 -2.63 -5.22
C CYS A 79 -22.22 -3.30 -4.73
N LYS A 80 -23.31 -3.26 -5.52
CA LYS A 80 -24.57 -3.97 -5.18
C LYS A 80 -24.36 -5.48 -5.12
N GLN A 81 -23.59 -6.07 -6.03
CA GLN A 81 -23.27 -7.50 -6.02
C GLN A 81 -22.52 -7.89 -4.74
N CYS A 82 -21.47 -7.13 -4.38
CA CYS A 82 -20.72 -7.34 -3.14
C CYS A 82 -21.60 -7.22 -1.91
N ARG A 83 -22.47 -6.20 -1.84
CA ARG A 83 -23.42 -5.98 -0.75
C ARG A 83 -24.41 -7.12 -0.63
N THR A 84 -24.89 -7.67 -1.75
CA THR A 84 -25.82 -8.80 -1.77
C THR A 84 -25.14 -10.07 -1.26
N PHE A 85 -23.90 -10.32 -1.67
CA PHE A 85 -23.09 -11.43 -1.20
C PHE A 85 -22.81 -11.32 0.31
N ALA A 86 -22.37 -10.16 0.77
CA ALA A 86 -22.12 -9.92 2.19
C ALA A 86 -23.36 -10.18 3.05
N LYS A 87 -24.54 -9.73 2.62
CA LYS A 87 -25.80 -10.00 3.31
C LYS A 87 -26.19 -11.48 3.29
N ARG A 88 -25.98 -12.18 2.16
CA ARG A 88 -26.30 -13.60 2.00
C ARG A 88 -25.53 -14.48 2.97
N PHE A 89 -24.25 -14.17 3.18
CA PHE A 89 -23.37 -14.96 4.03
C PHE A 89 -23.10 -14.31 5.40
N ASP A 90 -23.79 -13.22 5.70
CA ASP A 90 -23.69 -12.50 6.98
C ASP A 90 -22.23 -12.10 7.30
N ILE A 91 -21.49 -11.60 6.28
CA ILE A 91 -20.07 -11.23 6.41
C ILE A 91 -19.92 -10.10 7.44
N ASP A 92 -19.10 -10.32 8.47
CA ASP A 92 -18.94 -9.41 9.60
C ASP A 92 -18.19 -8.13 9.20
N HIS A 93 -17.23 -8.23 8.27
CA HIS A 93 -16.37 -7.11 7.85
C HIS A 93 -16.74 -6.64 6.44
N PHE A 94 -17.85 -5.94 6.36
CA PHE A 94 -18.28 -5.28 5.11
C PHE A 94 -18.29 -3.78 5.28
N TYR A 95 -17.42 -3.08 4.52
CA TYR A 95 -17.23 -1.64 4.57
C TYR A 95 -17.72 -0.98 3.28
N ASP A 96 -18.79 -0.18 3.41
CA ASP A 96 -19.44 0.55 2.31
C ASP A 96 -19.43 2.06 2.58
N THR A 97 -20.02 2.84 1.72
CA THR A 97 -20.12 4.29 1.82
C THR A 97 -20.48 4.77 3.23
N GLY A 98 -19.68 5.66 3.77
CA GLY A 98 -19.83 6.22 5.12
C GLY A 98 -19.00 5.54 6.21
N ALA A 99 -18.58 4.28 6.00
CA ALA A 99 -17.66 3.55 6.88
C ALA A 99 -16.41 3.09 6.12
N VAL A 100 -16.17 3.65 4.93
CA VAL A 100 -15.11 3.22 4.03
C VAL A 100 -13.77 3.87 4.39
N GLY A 101 -12.71 3.15 4.11
CA GLY A 101 -11.34 3.61 3.95
C GLY A 101 -10.74 2.84 2.81
N ILE A 102 -9.59 3.26 2.31
CA ILE A 102 -8.83 2.49 1.33
C ILE A 102 -8.38 1.19 2.03
N GLU A 103 -8.70 0.04 1.46
CA GLU A 103 -8.61 -1.27 2.10
C GLU A 103 -7.29 -1.52 2.84
N HIS A 104 -6.15 -1.18 2.23
CA HIS A 104 -4.83 -1.43 2.83
C HIS A 104 -4.45 -0.45 3.96
N ALA A 105 -5.19 0.63 4.14
CA ALA A 105 -5.10 1.50 5.31
C ALA A 105 -6.16 1.13 6.36
N LEU A 106 -7.37 0.79 5.90
CA LEU A 106 -8.51 0.50 6.76
C LEU A 106 -8.31 -0.79 7.57
N LEU A 107 -7.85 -1.89 6.96
CA LEU A 107 -7.73 -3.16 7.67
C LEU A 107 -6.75 -3.11 8.86
N PRO A 108 -5.54 -2.54 8.73
CA PRO A 108 -4.67 -2.30 9.88
C PRO A 108 -5.28 -1.39 10.94
N GLU A 109 -5.96 -0.31 10.53
CA GLU A 109 -6.63 0.62 11.44
C GLU A 109 -7.71 -0.07 12.27
N GLN A 110 -8.47 -0.98 11.66
CA GLN A 110 -9.53 -1.76 12.30
C GLN A 110 -9.04 -3.01 13.06
N GLY A 111 -7.72 -3.25 13.13
CA GLY A 111 -7.15 -4.41 13.81
C GLY A 111 -7.47 -5.76 13.14
N LEU A 112 -7.85 -5.74 11.86
CA LEU A 112 -8.24 -6.98 11.14
C LEU A 112 -7.04 -7.82 10.72
N VAL A 113 -5.83 -7.31 10.84
CA VAL A 113 -4.60 -8.04 10.58
C VAL A 113 -3.71 -7.99 11.81
N ALA A 114 -3.18 -9.14 12.20
CA ALA A 114 -2.27 -9.29 13.33
C ALA A 114 -0.90 -9.86 12.89
N PRO A 115 0.13 -9.67 13.70
CA PRO A 115 1.44 -10.30 13.47
C PRO A 115 1.33 -11.82 13.35
N GLY A 116 2.04 -12.39 12.39
CA GLY A 116 2.13 -13.84 12.17
C GLY A 116 0.96 -14.45 11.42
N GLU A 117 -0.03 -13.67 11.00
CA GLU A 117 -1.17 -14.13 10.21
C GLU A 117 -0.81 -14.34 8.73
N ALA A 118 -1.59 -15.20 8.06
CA ALA A 118 -1.55 -15.42 6.62
C ALA A 118 -2.78 -14.79 5.97
N VAL A 119 -2.56 -13.74 5.18
CA VAL A 119 -3.60 -12.92 4.57
C VAL A 119 -3.48 -12.95 3.05
N ILE A 120 -4.58 -13.14 2.36
CA ILE A 120 -4.65 -12.95 0.90
C ILE A 120 -5.72 -11.94 0.52
N GLY A 121 -5.52 -11.31 -0.63
CA GLY A 121 -6.52 -10.44 -1.23
C GLY A 121 -6.45 -10.48 -2.74
N ALA A 122 -7.55 -10.19 -3.40
CA ALA A 122 -7.55 -10.06 -4.86
C ALA A 122 -7.11 -8.65 -5.28
N ASP A 123 -6.23 -8.04 -4.51
CA ASP A 123 -5.50 -6.82 -4.84
C ASP A 123 -3.99 -7.05 -4.68
N SER A 124 -3.20 -6.51 -5.61
CA SER A 124 -1.75 -6.72 -5.63
C SER A 124 -1.04 -6.10 -4.43
N HIS A 125 -1.59 -5.01 -3.85
CA HIS A 125 -1.01 -4.33 -2.69
C HIS A 125 -1.42 -4.96 -1.33
N THR A 126 -2.07 -6.11 -1.34
CA THR A 126 -2.30 -6.92 -0.12
C THR A 126 -1.01 -7.21 0.65
N CYS A 127 0.15 -7.14 -0.01
CA CYS A 127 1.48 -7.25 0.63
C CYS A 127 1.76 -6.19 1.70
N THR A 128 0.96 -5.13 1.81
CA THR A 128 1.07 -4.05 2.80
C THR A 128 1.21 -4.55 4.24
N TYR A 129 0.51 -5.62 4.59
CA TYR A 129 0.40 -6.06 5.99
C TYR A 129 1.65 -6.76 6.52
N GLY A 130 2.64 -7.02 5.68
CA GLY A 130 3.96 -7.44 6.13
C GLY A 130 4.67 -6.40 7.02
N ALA A 131 4.23 -5.14 6.98
CA ALA A 131 4.61 -4.10 7.92
C ALA A 131 4.28 -4.45 9.38
N LEU A 132 3.24 -5.25 9.60
CA LEU A 132 2.81 -5.76 10.90
C LEU A 132 3.43 -7.13 11.23
N GLY A 133 4.32 -7.66 10.38
CA GLY A 133 4.90 -8.99 10.56
C GLY A 133 3.96 -10.13 10.16
N ALA A 134 2.98 -9.88 9.28
CA ALA A 134 2.13 -10.89 8.68
C ALA A 134 2.68 -11.35 7.32
N PHE A 135 2.43 -12.60 6.93
CA PHE A 135 2.56 -12.98 5.52
C PHE A 135 1.31 -12.56 4.78
N SER A 136 1.44 -11.60 3.89
CA SER A 136 0.30 -11.09 3.13
C SER A 136 0.65 -10.93 1.66
N THR A 137 -0.27 -11.30 0.76
CA THR A 137 0.02 -11.30 -0.66
C THR A 137 -1.22 -11.21 -1.53
N GLY A 138 -1.06 -10.58 -2.71
CA GLY A 138 -2.07 -10.57 -3.76
C GLY A 138 -2.21 -11.91 -4.46
N VAL A 139 -3.45 -12.28 -4.79
CA VAL A 139 -3.83 -13.47 -5.57
C VAL A 139 -4.84 -13.10 -6.66
N GLY A 140 -5.11 -14.02 -7.58
CA GLY A 140 -6.18 -13.84 -8.57
C GLY A 140 -7.57 -13.91 -7.95
N SER A 141 -8.55 -13.27 -8.60
CA SER A 141 -9.96 -13.30 -8.13
C SER A 141 -10.53 -14.72 -8.07
N THR A 142 -10.09 -15.62 -8.93
CA THR A 142 -10.48 -17.05 -8.91
C THR A 142 -9.95 -17.74 -7.64
N ASP A 143 -8.68 -17.52 -7.29
CA ASP A 143 -8.09 -18.07 -6.06
C ASP A 143 -8.78 -17.48 -4.82
N MET A 144 -9.11 -16.17 -4.84
CA MET A 144 -9.88 -15.54 -3.77
C MET A 144 -11.26 -16.19 -3.62
N GLY A 145 -11.98 -16.43 -4.74
CA GLY A 145 -13.30 -17.10 -4.73
C GLY A 145 -13.24 -18.48 -4.10
N ALA A 146 -12.25 -19.29 -4.46
CA ALA A 146 -12.01 -20.60 -3.86
C ALA A 146 -11.65 -20.50 -2.37
N ALA A 147 -10.78 -19.55 -2.01
CA ALA A 147 -10.35 -19.33 -0.63
C ALA A 147 -11.48 -18.86 0.29
N MET A 148 -12.42 -18.03 -0.21
CA MET A 148 -13.64 -17.68 0.57
C MET A 148 -14.47 -18.89 0.96
N ALA A 149 -14.44 -19.97 0.17
CA ALA A 149 -15.14 -21.21 0.49
C ALA A 149 -14.31 -22.15 1.37
N ALA A 150 -13.00 -22.29 1.08
CA ALA A 150 -12.14 -23.31 1.68
C ALA A 150 -11.40 -22.85 2.96
N GLY A 151 -11.12 -21.56 3.11
CA GLY A 151 -10.29 -21.02 4.20
C GLY A 151 -8.82 -21.39 4.09
N GLU A 152 -8.39 -21.86 2.92
CA GLU A 152 -7.02 -22.26 2.64
C GLU A 152 -6.70 -22.07 1.16
N THR A 153 -5.41 -21.96 0.85
CA THR A 153 -4.93 -21.92 -0.53
C THR A 153 -3.53 -22.51 -0.63
N TRP A 154 -3.11 -22.79 -1.85
CA TRP A 154 -1.77 -23.29 -2.12
C TRP A 154 -0.76 -22.15 -2.26
N PHE A 155 0.46 -22.39 -1.83
CA PHE A 155 1.59 -21.50 -2.05
C PHE A 155 2.82 -22.30 -2.53
N LYS A 156 3.56 -21.72 -3.45
CA LYS A 156 4.97 -22.05 -3.60
C LYS A 156 5.72 -21.16 -2.62
N VAL A 157 6.40 -21.76 -1.65
CA VAL A 157 7.17 -21.01 -0.64
C VAL A 157 8.19 -20.13 -1.33
N PRO A 158 8.18 -18.79 -1.13
CA PRO A 158 9.16 -17.92 -1.76
C PRO A 158 10.56 -18.10 -1.13
N SER A 159 11.60 -17.89 -1.93
CA SER A 159 12.92 -17.54 -1.38
C SER A 159 12.89 -16.08 -0.89
N ALA A 160 13.95 -15.64 -0.22
CA ALA A 160 13.98 -14.29 0.35
C ALA A 160 15.23 -13.51 -0.05
N ILE A 161 15.06 -12.19 -0.17
CA ILE A 161 16.13 -11.20 -0.23
C ILE A 161 16.16 -10.51 1.13
N ARG A 162 17.34 -10.42 1.73
CA ARG A 162 17.55 -9.58 2.92
C ARG A 162 17.76 -8.14 2.49
N VAL A 163 16.94 -7.22 2.98
CA VAL A 163 17.15 -5.77 2.85
C VAL A 163 17.67 -5.28 4.19
N HIS A 164 18.97 -4.97 4.25
CA HIS A 164 19.63 -4.56 5.49
C HIS A 164 19.70 -3.04 5.56
N LEU A 165 18.99 -2.46 6.53
CA LEU A 165 18.86 -1.02 6.72
C LEU A 165 19.80 -0.53 7.82
N THR A 166 20.54 0.53 7.53
CA THR A 166 21.43 1.22 8.48
C THR A 166 21.16 2.73 8.45
N GLY A 167 21.78 3.48 9.36
CA GLY A 167 21.65 4.94 9.40
C GLY A 167 20.26 5.41 9.82
N LYS A 168 19.97 6.69 9.56
CA LYS A 168 18.73 7.39 9.92
C LYS A 168 18.20 8.19 8.73
N LEU A 169 16.88 8.33 8.64
CA LEU A 169 16.24 9.15 7.62
C LEU A 169 16.68 10.62 7.72
N ARG A 170 16.89 11.24 6.57
CA ARG A 170 17.15 12.67 6.42
C ARG A 170 15.83 13.46 6.52
N PRO A 171 15.89 14.79 6.75
CA PRO A 171 14.70 15.64 6.69
C PRO A 171 13.95 15.45 5.36
N TYR A 172 12.60 15.42 5.41
CA TYR A 172 11.68 15.22 4.29
C TYR A 172 11.74 13.84 3.61
N VAL A 173 12.65 12.96 4.02
CA VAL A 173 12.73 11.56 3.52
C VAL A 173 11.80 10.67 4.33
N SER A 174 11.08 9.80 3.65
CA SER A 174 10.08 8.88 4.23
C SER A 174 10.25 7.45 3.70
N GLY A 175 9.42 6.54 4.17
CA GLY A 175 9.37 5.17 3.65
C GLY A 175 9.13 5.10 2.14
N LYS A 176 8.45 6.10 1.56
CA LYS A 176 8.28 6.20 0.10
C LYS A 176 9.61 6.35 -0.63
N ASP A 177 10.48 7.21 -0.14
CA ASP A 177 11.79 7.44 -0.74
C ASP A 177 12.68 6.20 -0.60
N VAL A 178 12.58 5.49 0.53
CA VAL A 178 13.31 4.23 0.77
C VAL A 178 12.88 3.14 -0.21
N ILE A 179 11.59 2.93 -0.41
CA ILE A 179 11.12 1.88 -1.32
C ILE A 179 11.39 2.23 -2.79
N LEU A 180 11.25 3.49 -3.20
CA LEU A 180 11.61 3.93 -4.55
C LEU A 180 13.11 3.75 -4.79
N THR A 181 13.96 4.07 -3.82
CA THR A 181 15.40 3.81 -3.89
C THR A 181 15.68 2.31 -4.05
N LEU A 182 15.04 1.45 -3.24
CA LEU A 182 15.20 0.00 -3.35
C LEU A 182 14.80 -0.51 -4.75
N ILE A 183 13.63 -0.08 -5.25
CA ILE A 183 13.16 -0.48 -6.59
C ILE A 183 14.12 0.02 -7.67
N GLY A 184 14.65 1.24 -7.55
CA GLY A 184 15.67 1.77 -8.44
C GLY A 184 16.97 0.95 -8.43
N MET A 185 17.35 0.39 -7.28
CA MET A 185 18.55 -0.46 -7.15
C MET A 185 18.39 -1.85 -7.76
N ILE A 186 17.21 -2.46 -7.61
CA ILE A 186 17.01 -3.87 -7.97
C ILE A 186 16.16 -4.10 -9.22
N GLY A 187 15.43 -3.07 -9.68
CA GLY A 187 14.50 -3.14 -10.82
C GLY A 187 13.13 -3.68 -10.44
N VAL A 188 12.15 -3.50 -11.33
CA VAL A 188 10.75 -3.95 -11.15
C VAL A 188 10.59 -5.48 -11.11
N ASP A 189 11.57 -6.23 -11.59
CA ASP A 189 11.63 -7.69 -11.57
C ASP A 189 12.67 -8.24 -10.57
N GLY A 190 13.35 -7.36 -9.84
CA GLY A 190 14.51 -7.71 -9.02
C GLY A 190 14.23 -8.62 -7.83
N ALA A 191 12.98 -8.67 -7.37
CA ALA A 191 12.53 -9.55 -6.29
C ALA A 191 11.42 -10.51 -6.75
N ARG A 192 11.40 -10.85 -8.05
CA ARG A 192 10.32 -11.62 -8.66
C ARG A 192 10.02 -12.91 -7.89
N TYR A 193 8.79 -12.99 -7.34
CA TYR A 193 8.29 -14.11 -6.54
C TYR A 193 9.10 -14.39 -5.26
N GLN A 194 9.86 -13.43 -4.74
CA GLN A 194 10.65 -13.54 -3.52
C GLN A 194 9.99 -12.76 -2.38
N SER A 195 10.38 -13.02 -1.15
CA SER A 195 10.05 -12.21 0.01
C SER A 195 11.15 -11.17 0.22
N LEU A 196 10.79 -9.89 0.42
CA LEU A 196 11.72 -8.85 0.90
C LEU A 196 11.66 -8.82 2.42
N GLU A 197 12.72 -9.26 3.09
CA GLU A 197 12.79 -9.29 4.54
C GLU A 197 13.68 -8.16 5.04
N PHE A 198 13.08 -7.17 5.72
CA PHE A 198 13.76 -5.98 6.20
C PHE A 198 14.43 -6.22 7.55
N THR A 199 15.69 -5.89 7.65
CA THR A 199 16.55 -6.17 8.83
C THR A 199 17.48 -5.00 9.10
N GLY A 200 18.26 -5.09 10.16
CA GLY A 200 19.29 -4.12 10.51
C GLY A 200 18.80 -3.02 11.45
N PRO A 201 19.75 -2.22 12.00
CA PRO A 201 19.43 -1.19 12.99
C PRO A 201 18.56 -0.06 12.46
N GLY A 202 18.57 0.21 11.15
CA GLY A 202 17.74 1.23 10.51
C GLY A 202 16.25 0.92 10.55
N VAL A 203 15.84 -0.34 10.82
CA VAL A 203 14.41 -0.70 10.99
C VAL A 203 13.76 0.10 12.11
N ALA A 204 14.47 0.33 13.21
CA ALA A 204 13.97 1.10 14.36
C ALA A 204 13.79 2.61 14.07
N GLU A 205 14.36 3.11 12.99
CA GLU A 205 14.21 4.51 12.57
C GLU A 205 12.96 4.74 11.69
N LEU A 206 12.30 3.65 11.25
CA LEU A 206 11.10 3.69 10.41
C LEU A 206 9.84 3.60 11.28
N SER A 207 8.96 4.57 11.14
CA SER A 207 7.63 4.50 11.73
C SER A 207 6.82 3.33 11.15
N ILE A 208 5.74 2.94 11.81
CA ILE A 208 4.84 1.91 11.25
C ILE A 208 4.27 2.33 9.89
N TYR A 209 4.05 3.62 9.69
CA TYR A 209 3.51 4.16 8.44
C TYR A 209 4.54 4.08 7.30
N ASP A 210 5.82 4.31 7.58
CA ASP A 210 6.90 4.06 6.61
C ASP A 210 6.97 2.60 6.22
N ARG A 211 6.85 1.68 7.19
CA ARG A 211 6.84 0.23 6.93
C ARG A 211 5.63 -0.21 6.11
N LEU A 212 4.45 0.36 6.36
CA LEU A 212 3.23 0.13 5.56
C LEU A 212 3.46 0.55 4.10
N THR A 213 4.03 1.75 3.88
CA THR A 213 4.39 2.24 2.54
C THR A 213 5.39 1.33 1.84
N ILE A 214 6.45 0.92 2.53
CA ILE A 214 7.50 0.03 1.99
C ILE A 214 6.92 -1.32 1.60
N CYS A 215 6.16 -1.95 2.49
CA CYS A 215 5.53 -3.24 2.19
C CYS A 215 4.46 -3.14 1.10
N ASN A 216 3.69 -2.05 1.06
CA ASN A 216 2.72 -1.80 0.00
C ASN A 216 3.37 -1.84 -1.39
N MET A 217 4.53 -1.23 -1.54
CA MET A 217 5.23 -1.17 -2.83
C MET A 217 6.22 -2.31 -3.07
N ALA A 218 6.31 -3.31 -2.20
CA ALA A 218 7.16 -4.48 -2.43
C ALA A 218 6.80 -5.23 -3.73
N ILE A 219 5.52 -5.26 -4.08
CA ILE A 219 5.05 -5.85 -5.35
C ILE A 219 5.60 -5.13 -6.58
N GLU A 220 5.94 -3.85 -6.49
CA GLU A 220 6.49 -3.07 -7.59
C GLU A 220 7.95 -3.45 -7.91
N ALA A 221 8.62 -4.22 -7.02
CA ALA A 221 9.86 -4.92 -7.30
C ALA A 221 9.65 -6.39 -7.75
N GLY A 222 8.40 -6.80 -7.98
CA GLY A 222 8.02 -8.18 -8.31
C GLY A 222 7.92 -9.11 -7.09
N ALA A 223 8.09 -8.61 -5.86
CA ALA A 223 8.08 -9.42 -4.66
C ALA A 223 6.69 -10.01 -4.36
N LYS A 224 6.70 -11.20 -3.74
CA LYS A 224 5.48 -11.82 -3.23
C LYS A 224 4.97 -11.08 -1.99
N ASN A 225 5.87 -10.63 -1.14
CA ASN A 225 5.60 -9.78 0.03
C ASN A 225 6.85 -9.02 0.46
N GLY A 226 6.67 -7.92 1.20
CA GLY A 226 7.67 -7.34 2.08
C GLY A 226 7.29 -7.67 3.51
N ILE A 227 8.26 -7.84 4.42
CA ILE A 227 7.97 -8.16 5.80
C ILE A 227 8.99 -7.52 6.75
N PHE A 228 8.50 -6.93 7.84
CA PHE A 228 9.28 -6.36 8.94
C PHE A 228 9.19 -7.22 10.20
N PRO A 229 10.23 -7.22 11.04
CA PRO A 229 10.17 -7.86 12.36
C PRO A 229 9.15 -7.14 13.26
N VAL A 230 8.57 -7.90 14.18
CA VAL A 230 7.61 -7.40 15.19
C VAL A 230 8.38 -6.83 16.38
N ASP A 231 8.76 -5.56 16.27
CA ASP A 231 9.41 -4.80 17.34
C ASP A 231 8.43 -3.98 18.19
N ASP A 232 8.93 -3.11 19.05
CA ASP A 232 8.11 -2.28 19.94
C ASP A 232 7.23 -1.28 19.16
N ILE A 233 7.66 -0.82 17.99
CA ILE A 233 6.87 0.05 17.09
C ILE A 233 5.64 -0.72 16.59
N THR A 234 5.83 -1.93 16.10
CA THR A 234 4.72 -2.78 15.65
C THR A 234 3.80 -3.15 16.82
N ARG A 235 4.36 -3.53 17.98
CA ARG A 235 3.58 -3.86 19.17
C ARG A 235 2.71 -2.70 19.63
N ALA A 236 3.27 -1.49 19.71
CA ALA A 236 2.52 -0.28 20.08
C ALA A 236 1.39 0.05 19.08
N TYR A 237 1.58 -0.26 17.80
CA TYR A 237 0.54 -0.04 16.79
C TYR A 237 -0.61 -1.04 16.91
N VAL A 238 -0.33 -2.32 17.16
CA VAL A 238 -1.38 -3.36 17.26
C VAL A 238 -2.06 -3.37 18.63
N GLU A 239 -1.43 -2.81 19.66
CA GLU A 239 -2.02 -2.68 20.99
C GLU A 239 -3.30 -1.84 20.94
N GLY A 240 -4.37 -2.38 21.51
CA GLY A 240 -5.70 -1.75 21.53
C GLY A 240 -6.45 -1.78 20.19
N ARG A 241 -5.84 -2.32 19.12
CA ARG A 241 -6.49 -2.58 17.83
C ARG A 241 -6.81 -4.05 17.62
N VAL A 242 -5.86 -4.91 17.96
CA VAL A 242 -6.00 -6.36 17.81
C VAL A 242 -6.34 -6.95 19.18
N ASP A 243 -7.50 -7.55 19.31
CA ASP A 243 -8.04 -8.12 20.55
C ASP A 243 -7.93 -9.65 20.63
N ARG A 244 -7.32 -10.29 19.59
CA ARG A 244 -7.09 -11.72 19.51
C ARG A 244 -5.61 -12.10 19.72
N PRO A 245 -5.33 -13.35 20.14
CA PRO A 245 -3.95 -13.84 20.24
C PRO A 245 -3.24 -13.80 18.88
N TRP A 246 -1.95 -13.44 18.89
CA TRP A 246 -1.09 -13.42 17.72
C TRP A 246 0.33 -13.88 18.07
N THR A 247 1.11 -14.22 17.06
CA THR A 247 2.47 -14.74 17.23
C THR A 247 3.47 -13.92 16.40
N ALA A 248 4.52 -13.42 17.04
CA ALA A 248 5.64 -12.84 16.33
C ALA A 248 6.59 -13.94 15.87
N PHE A 249 6.91 -13.96 14.59
CA PHE A 249 7.93 -14.84 14.02
C PHE A 249 9.20 -14.03 13.74
N GLU A 250 10.35 -14.61 14.10
CA GLU A 250 11.67 -14.06 13.80
C GLU A 250 12.41 -15.05 12.91
N ALA A 251 13.25 -14.54 11.99
CA ALA A 251 14.11 -15.40 11.19
C ALA A 251 15.11 -16.13 12.10
N ASP A 252 15.47 -17.36 11.72
CA ASP A 252 16.54 -18.07 12.38
C ASP A 252 17.89 -17.39 12.11
N ALA A 253 18.84 -17.53 13.00
CA ALA A 253 20.16 -16.93 12.86
C ALA A 253 20.90 -17.45 11.60
N ASP A 254 20.61 -18.68 11.20
CA ASP A 254 21.13 -19.35 10.00
C ASP A 254 20.11 -19.38 8.83
N ALA A 255 19.12 -18.46 8.83
CA ALA A 255 18.19 -18.32 7.73
C ALA A 255 18.91 -17.99 6.42
N GLU A 256 18.50 -18.65 5.33
CA GLU A 256 19.13 -18.49 4.03
C GLU A 256 18.41 -17.41 3.19
N TYR A 257 19.19 -16.53 2.59
CA TYR A 257 18.76 -15.48 1.67
C TYR A 257 19.49 -15.61 0.34
N GLU A 258 18.78 -15.39 -0.77
CA GLU A 258 19.38 -15.40 -2.12
C GLU A 258 20.47 -14.34 -2.28
N ARG A 259 20.25 -13.18 -1.66
CA ARG A 259 21.20 -12.07 -1.58
C ARG A 259 20.81 -11.10 -0.47
N THR A 260 21.77 -10.21 -0.16
CA THR A 260 21.53 -9.05 0.71
C THR A 260 21.63 -7.77 -0.11
N VAL A 261 20.69 -6.85 0.12
CA VAL A 261 20.72 -5.47 -0.39
C VAL A 261 20.92 -4.55 0.81
N GLU A 262 21.98 -3.73 0.76
CA GLU A 262 22.32 -2.79 1.83
C GLU A 262 21.77 -1.40 1.48
N ILE A 263 21.09 -0.76 2.42
CA ILE A 263 20.62 0.62 2.29
C ILE A 263 21.00 1.40 3.54
N ASP A 264 21.83 2.41 3.37
CA ASP A 264 22.08 3.42 4.40
C ASP A 264 21.02 4.52 4.28
N LEU A 265 20.08 4.58 5.23
CA LEU A 265 18.99 5.57 5.25
C LEU A 265 19.51 7.02 5.25
N SER A 266 20.73 7.25 5.73
CA SER A 266 21.35 8.59 5.71
C SER A 266 21.80 9.04 4.31
N GLN A 267 21.87 8.11 3.35
CA GLN A 267 22.21 8.38 1.95
C GLN A 267 20.98 8.45 1.05
N VAL A 268 19.80 8.04 1.53
CA VAL A 268 18.55 8.17 0.78
C VAL A 268 18.19 9.65 0.69
N ASP A 269 17.89 10.12 -0.52
CA ASP A 269 17.41 11.48 -0.79
C ASP A 269 15.90 11.46 -1.08
N CYS A 270 15.25 12.61 -1.12
CA CYS A 270 13.90 12.73 -1.66
C CYS A 270 13.88 12.20 -3.09
N THR A 271 13.19 11.08 -3.30
CA THR A 271 13.25 10.26 -4.51
C THR A 271 11.98 10.38 -5.32
N VAL A 272 12.13 10.56 -6.64
CA VAL A 272 11.03 10.61 -7.60
C VAL A 272 11.23 9.50 -8.63
N ALA A 273 10.25 8.63 -8.82
CA ALA A 273 10.27 7.67 -9.92
C ALA A 273 9.64 8.29 -11.17
N TRP A 274 10.42 8.40 -12.23
CA TRP A 274 9.99 8.97 -13.50
C TRP A 274 9.16 7.96 -14.33
N PRO A 275 8.32 8.44 -15.24
CA PRO A 275 7.53 7.56 -16.11
C PRO A 275 8.42 6.64 -16.97
N HIS A 276 8.03 5.41 -17.30
CA HIS A 276 6.73 4.81 -16.93
C HIS A 276 6.94 3.55 -16.06
N LEU A 277 8.02 3.51 -15.27
CA LEU A 277 8.34 2.42 -14.36
C LEU A 277 8.82 2.96 -13.01
N PRO A 278 8.44 2.33 -11.89
CA PRO A 278 8.90 2.74 -10.56
C PRO A 278 10.41 2.63 -10.35
N GLU A 279 11.12 1.86 -11.18
CA GLU A 279 12.60 1.72 -11.14
C GLU A 279 13.36 2.94 -11.68
N ASN A 280 12.67 3.85 -12.40
CA ASN A 280 13.28 5.07 -12.90
C ASN A 280 13.45 6.10 -11.77
N ALA A 281 14.17 5.72 -10.72
CA ALA A 281 14.34 6.51 -9.51
C ALA A 281 15.43 7.58 -9.70
N HIS A 282 15.08 8.84 -9.41
CA HIS A 282 15.93 10.02 -9.49
C HIS A 282 15.80 10.85 -8.23
N SER A 283 16.79 11.70 -7.93
CA SER A 283 16.64 12.72 -6.90
C SER A 283 15.60 13.77 -7.33
N ALA A 284 14.75 14.22 -6.40
CA ALA A 284 13.83 15.33 -6.66
C ALA A 284 14.53 16.61 -7.16
N ARG A 285 15.82 16.77 -6.86
CA ARG A 285 16.65 17.91 -7.31
C ARG A 285 16.95 17.89 -8.81
N GLU A 286 16.80 16.74 -9.48
CA GLU A 286 17.01 16.58 -10.91
C GLU A 286 15.80 17.00 -11.75
N GLY A 287 14.64 17.23 -11.11
CA GLY A 287 13.37 17.48 -11.78
C GLY A 287 13.03 18.95 -12.06
N ALA A 288 13.92 19.91 -11.81
CA ALA A 288 13.63 21.35 -11.89
C ALA A 288 13.09 21.84 -13.26
N ASP A 289 13.44 21.17 -14.34
CA ASP A 289 12.96 21.49 -15.70
C ASP A 289 11.65 20.80 -16.07
N ILE A 290 11.07 19.98 -15.17
CA ILE A 290 9.87 19.20 -15.42
C ILE A 290 8.66 19.92 -14.82
N ALA A 291 7.97 20.74 -15.65
CA ALA A 291 6.71 21.37 -15.29
C ALA A 291 5.61 20.31 -15.09
N ILE A 292 4.68 20.56 -14.15
CA ILE A 292 3.61 19.65 -13.78
C ILE A 292 2.24 20.34 -13.88
N ASP A 293 1.19 19.55 -14.12
CA ASP A 293 -0.20 19.99 -14.23
C ASP A 293 -1.05 19.57 -13.03
N GLN A 294 -0.60 18.55 -12.28
CA GLN A 294 -1.39 17.98 -11.19
C GLN A 294 -0.49 17.42 -10.10
N ILE A 295 -0.97 17.51 -8.86
CA ILE A 295 -0.48 16.69 -7.74
C ILE A 295 -1.60 15.83 -7.18
N VAL A 296 -1.26 14.60 -6.75
CA VAL A 296 -2.16 13.72 -6.02
C VAL A 296 -1.46 13.26 -4.74
N ILE A 297 -2.03 13.59 -3.59
CA ILE A 297 -1.50 13.23 -2.27
C ILE A 297 -2.51 12.31 -1.58
N GLY A 298 -2.09 11.11 -1.21
CA GLY A 298 -2.95 10.11 -0.60
C GLY A 298 -2.74 8.71 -1.14
N SER A 299 -3.80 7.94 -1.28
CA SER A 299 -3.85 6.51 -1.64
C SER A 299 -3.55 5.57 -0.46
N CYS A 300 -3.61 4.25 -0.72
CA CYS A 300 -3.23 3.24 0.29
C CYS A 300 -1.76 3.34 0.70
N THR A 301 -0.91 3.91 -0.15
CA THR A 301 0.52 4.05 0.09
C THR A 301 0.83 5.20 1.04
N ASN A 302 0.28 6.39 0.77
CA ASN A 302 0.63 7.63 1.48
C ASN A 302 -0.60 8.52 1.75
N GLY A 303 -1.65 7.94 2.32
CA GLY A 303 -2.84 8.65 2.76
C GLY A 303 -3.06 8.63 4.27
N GLN A 304 -2.08 8.17 5.04
CA GLN A 304 -2.13 8.12 6.50
C GLN A 304 -1.94 9.50 7.13
N LEU A 305 -2.25 9.64 8.41
CA LEU A 305 -2.18 10.94 9.09
C LEU A 305 -0.79 11.60 9.04
N PRO A 306 0.34 10.89 9.20
CA PRO A 306 1.67 11.51 9.03
C PRO A 306 1.94 12.00 7.59
N ASP A 307 1.40 11.32 6.58
CA ASP A 307 1.49 11.76 5.18
C ASP A 307 0.76 13.08 4.96
N MET A 308 -0.46 13.18 5.53
CA MET A 308 -1.26 14.40 5.51
C MET A 308 -0.55 15.54 6.27
N ALA A 309 0.07 15.23 7.41
CA ALA A 309 0.84 16.21 8.19
C ALA A 309 2.04 16.75 7.40
N ALA A 310 2.82 15.86 6.76
CA ALA A 310 3.97 16.25 5.95
C ALA A 310 3.56 17.16 4.77
N ALA A 311 2.47 16.82 4.08
CA ALA A 311 1.94 17.67 3.01
C ALA A 311 1.41 19.02 3.53
N ALA A 312 0.68 19.01 4.66
CA ALA A 312 0.13 20.22 5.27
C ALA A 312 1.25 21.18 5.75
N GLU A 313 2.36 20.66 6.28
CA GLU A 313 3.52 21.46 6.67
C GLU A 313 4.06 22.26 5.47
N ILE A 314 4.20 21.61 4.33
CA ILE A 314 4.70 22.26 3.10
C ILE A 314 3.67 23.26 2.56
N LEU A 315 2.39 22.93 2.54
CA LEU A 315 1.33 23.75 1.94
C LEU A 315 0.87 24.93 2.82
N LYS A 316 1.14 24.90 4.12
CA LYS A 316 0.68 25.91 5.07
C LYS A 316 1.13 27.32 4.68
N GLY A 317 0.15 28.19 4.43
CA GLY A 317 0.36 29.58 4.02
C GLY A 317 0.90 29.76 2.60
N ARG A 318 0.82 28.71 1.78
CA ARG A 318 1.23 28.73 0.37
C ARG A 318 0.07 28.31 -0.52
N HIS A 319 0.16 28.64 -1.80
CA HIS A 319 -0.80 28.23 -2.82
C HIS A 319 -0.09 27.36 -3.86
N LEU A 320 -0.84 26.49 -4.50
CA LEU A 320 -0.37 25.78 -5.68
C LEU A 320 -0.03 26.80 -6.78
N ALA A 321 0.96 26.47 -7.59
CA ALA A 321 1.34 27.28 -8.76
C ALA A 321 0.15 27.39 -9.73
N ASP A 322 0.11 28.50 -10.48
CA ASP A 322 -0.92 28.73 -11.49
C ASP A 322 -0.98 27.59 -12.50
N GLY A 323 -2.18 27.04 -12.71
CA GLY A 323 -2.41 25.91 -13.61
C GLY A 323 -2.23 24.52 -12.98
N VAL A 324 -1.69 24.41 -11.79
CA VAL A 324 -1.54 23.11 -11.10
C VAL A 324 -2.81 22.76 -10.31
N ARG A 325 -3.34 21.57 -10.53
CA ARG A 325 -4.47 21.00 -9.77
C ARG A 325 -3.95 20.14 -8.61
N GLY A 326 -4.54 20.31 -7.42
CA GLY A 326 -4.22 19.49 -6.23
C GLY A 326 -5.38 18.60 -5.83
N ILE A 327 -5.13 17.32 -5.61
CA ILE A 327 -6.10 16.36 -5.08
C ILE A 327 -5.48 15.70 -3.84
N VAL A 328 -6.18 15.83 -2.71
CA VAL A 328 -5.77 15.23 -1.43
C VAL A 328 -6.80 14.18 -1.02
N ILE A 329 -6.32 12.99 -0.67
CA ILE A 329 -7.15 11.84 -0.34
C ILE A 329 -6.68 11.22 0.96
N PRO A 330 -7.27 11.60 2.12
CA PRO A 330 -7.05 10.88 3.37
C PRO A 330 -7.43 9.41 3.22
N ALA A 331 -6.63 8.49 3.76
CA ALA A 331 -6.78 7.07 3.47
C ALA A 331 -8.04 6.44 4.10
N THR A 332 -8.53 6.98 5.21
CA THR A 332 -9.72 6.47 5.90
C THR A 332 -10.61 7.61 6.40
N GLN A 333 -11.84 7.29 6.76
CA GLN A 333 -12.76 8.27 7.38
C GLN A 333 -12.21 8.80 8.71
N ASP A 334 -11.46 7.99 9.45
CA ASP A 334 -10.83 8.44 10.69
C ASP A 334 -9.69 9.40 10.42
N VAL A 335 -8.80 9.10 9.49
CA VAL A 335 -7.75 10.03 9.05
C VAL A 335 -8.36 11.34 8.54
N TYR A 336 -9.45 11.27 7.75
CA TYR A 336 -10.13 12.49 7.27
C TYR A 336 -10.66 13.34 8.43
N ARG A 337 -11.31 12.71 9.42
CA ARG A 337 -11.78 13.40 10.61
C ARG A 337 -10.63 14.03 11.41
N GLN A 338 -9.53 13.31 11.58
CA GLN A 338 -8.34 13.83 12.23
C GLN A 338 -7.75 15.04 11.47
N CYS A 339 -7.69 14.99 10.14
CA CYS A 339 -7.27 16.12 9.31
C CYS A 339 -8.16 17.36 9.53
N MET A 340 -9.49 17.19 9.67
CA MET A 340 -10.40 18.28 10.01
C MET A 340 -10.10 18.86 11.39
N HIS A 341 -9.94 18.01 12.40
CA HIS A 341 -9.67 18.47 13.78
C HIS A 341 -8.32 19.16 13.94
N LEU A 342 -7.32 18.76 13.17
CA LEU A 342 -5.97 19.34 13.18
C LEU A 342 -5.83 20.57 12.25
N GLY A 343 -6.90 20.92 11.51
CA GLY A 343 -6.90 22.04 10.58
C GLY A 343 -6.15 21.79 9.27
N TYR A 344 -5.76 20.53 8.98
CA TYR A 344 -5.08 20.19 7.73
C TYR A 344 -5.99 20.34 6.52
N THR A 345 -7.28 20.02 6.67
CA THR A 345 -8.28 20.22 5.62
C THR A 345 -8.35 21.69 5.19
N ASP A 346 -8.36 22.64 6.12
CA ASP A 346 -8.35 24.06 5.82
C ASP A 346 -7.07 24.47 5.08
N ILE A 347 -5.90 23.98 5.54
CA ILE A 347 -4.61 24.22 4.85
C ILE A 347 -4.66 23.76 3.40
N PHE A 348 -5.19 22.56 3.13
CA PHE A 348 -5.30 22.04 1.78
C PHE A 348 -6.25 22.87 0.90
N LEU A 349 -7.39 23.27 1.44
CA LEU A 349 -8.36 24.12 0.74
C LEU A 349 -7.78 25.51 0.45
N ASP A 350 -7.13 26.12 1.44
CA ASP A 350 -6.45 27.41 1.29
C ASP A 350 -5.34 27.37 0.23
N ALA A 351 -4.63 26.24 0.14
CA ALA A 351 -3.62 26.03 -0.88
C ALA A 351 -4.21 25.84 -2.31
N GLY A 352 -5.52 25.67 -2.44
CA GLY A 352 -6.20 25.44 -3.72
C GLY A 352 -6.38 23.96 -4.08
N CYS A 353 -6.24 23.04 -3.12
CA CYS A 353 -6.49 21.62 -3.35
C CYS A 353 -7.97 21.25 -3.18
N ILE A 354 -8.36 20.17 -3.84
CA ILE A 354 -9.60 19.45 -3.56
C ILE A 354 -9.30 18.38 -2.51
N VAL A 355 -10.06 18.35 -1.42
CA VAL A 355 -9.99 17.26 -0.44
C VAL A 355 -11.12 16.28 -0.71
N SER A 356 -10.77 15.05 -1.05
CA SER A 356 -11.72 14.00 -1.42
C SER A 356 -12.09 13.11 -0.24
N THR A 357 -13.22 12.42 -0.37
CA THR A 357 -13.50 11.24 0.46
C THR A 357 -12.43 10.18 0.25
N PRO A 358 -12.15 9.31 1.25
CA PRO A 358 -11.28 8.15 1.07
C PRO A 358 -11.70 7.30 -0.13
N THR A 359 -10.81 7.16 -1.10
CA THR A 359 -11.03 6.32 -2.29
C THR A 359 -9.71 5.99 -2.97
N CYS A 360 -9.60 4.80 -3.55
CA CYS A 360 -8.46 4.39 -4.35
C CYS A 360 -8.56 4.86 -5.82
N GLY A 361 -9.71 5.37 -6.24
CA GLY A 361 -10.08 5.68 -7.64
C GLY A 361 -9.05 6.45 -8.47
N PRO A 362 -8.44 7.54 -8.01
CA PRO A 362 -7.44 8.28 -8.77
C PRO A 362 -6.20 7.47 -9.11
N CYS A 363 -5.77 6.57 -8.24
CA CYS A 363 -4.57 5.74 -8.40
C CYS A 363 -4.60 4.87 -9.67
N LEU A 364 -5.77 4.52 -10.15
CA LEU A 364 -5.95 3.67 -11.34
C LEU A 364 -6.61 4.40 -12.53
N GLY A 365 -6.79 5.72 -12.42
CA GLY A 365 -7.49 6.49 -13.45
C GLY A 365 -8.97 6.11 -13.63
N GLY A 366 -9.52 5.43 -12.64
CA GLY A 366 -10.84 4.82 -12.75
C GLY A 366 -11.97 5.65 -12.17
N HIS A 367 -11.69 6.71 -11.44
CA HIS A 367 -12.71 7.48 -10.75
C HIS A 367 -12.39 8.94 -10.83
N MET A 368 -11.80 9.73 -10.19
CA MET A 368 -11.56 11.17 -10.29
C MET A 368 -10.10 11.49 -10.66
N GLY A 369 -9.82 12.74 -11.03
CA GLY A 369 -8.46 13.19 -11.26
C GLY A 369 -7.76 12.56 -12.47
N CYS A 370 -8.55 12.07 -13.45
CA CYS A 370 -8.00 11.54 -14.69
C CYS A 370 -7.29 12.63 -15.48
N MET A 371 -6.12 12.29 -16.02
CA MET A 371 -5.28 13.19 -16.80
C MET A 371 -5.57 13.09 -18.29
N ALA A 372 -5.45 14.24 -18.98
CA ALA A 372 -5.49 14.34 -20.43
C ALA A 372 -4.13 13.97 -21.06
N ALA A 373 -4.09 13.91 -22.40
CA ALA A 373 -2.86 13.69 -23.17
C ALA A 373 -1.82 14.77 -22.87
N GLY A 374 -0.59 14.36 -22.56
CA GLY A 374 0.55 15.24 -22.30
C GLY A 374 0.57 15.88 -20.91
N GLU A 375 -0.43 15.67 -20.07
CA GLU A 375 -0.42 16.16 -18.69
C GLU A 375 0.54 15.36 -17.79
N ARG A 376 1.17 16.04 -16.82
CA ARG A 376 2.12 15.51 -15.86
C ARG A 376 1.62 15.61 -14.43
N CYS A 377 1.69 14.52 -13.70
CA CYS A 377 1.27 14.45 -12.31
C CYS A 377 2.39 13.97 -11.39
N VAL A 378 2.68 14.70 -10.31
CA VAL A 378 3.44 14.16 -9.19
C VAL A 378 2.46 13.52 -8.21
N SER A 379 2.63 12.22 -7.96
CA SER A 379 1.65 11.42 -7.21
C SER A 379 2.31 10.58 -6.11
N THR A 380 1.63 10.50 -4.98
CA THR A 380 2.04 9.61 -3.89
C THR A 380 1.47 8.20 -4.01
N THR A 381 0.81 7.89 -5.13
CA THR A 381 0.33 6.54 -5.46
C THR A 381 1.50 5.57 -5.70
N ASN A 382 1.22 4.33 -6.04
CA ASN A 382 2.22 3.27 -6.08
C ASN A 382 2.66 2.85 -7.49
N ARG A 383 1.98 3.30 -8.56
CA ARG A 383 2.25 2.91 -9.94
C ARG A 383 2.23 4.10 -10.89
N ASN A 384 3.14 4.08 -11.87
CA ASN A 384 3.27 5.12 -12.91
C ASN A 384 3.35 4.53 -14.33
N PHE A 385 2.74 3.37 -14.56
CA PHE A 385 2.70 2.73 -15.88
C PHE A 385 1.95 3.61 -16.90
N VAL A 386 2.21 3.36 -18.18
CA VAL A 386 1.52 4.04 -19.30
C VAL A 386 0.00 4.01 -19.09
N GLY A 387 -0.64 5.16 -19.13
CA GLY A 387 -2.09 5.32 -18.97
C GLY A 387 -2.63 5.06 -17.55
N ARG A 388 -1.76 4.95 -16.55
CA ARG A 388 -2.18 4.57 -15.18
C ARG A 388 -3.19 5.52 -14.56
N MET A 389 -3.07 6.83 -14.79
CA MET A 389 -3.94 7.84 -14.18
C MET A 389 -4.78 8.62 -15.23
N GLY A 390 -4.95 8.07 -16.42
CA GLY A 390 -5.74 8.73 -17.47
C GLY A 390 -5.29 8.36 -18.87
N HIS A 391 -5.01 9.36 -19.71
CA HIS A 391 -4.60 9.17 -21.09
C HIS A 391 -3.25 8.45 -21.19
N VAL A 392 -3.04 7.64 -22.23
CA VAL A 392 -1.80 6.89 -22.44
C VAL A 392 -0.56 7.77 -22.65
N GLU A 393 -0.74 9.01 -23.09
CA GLU A 393 0.31 10.01 -23.23
C GLU A 393 0.50 10.89 -21.97
N SER A 394 -0.23 10.61 -20.89
CA SER A 394 0.02 11.28 -19.61
C SER A 394 1.19 10.66 -18.86
N GLU A 395 1.86 11.46 -18.05
CA GLU A 395 3.06 11.07 -17.31
C GLU A 395 2.81 11.16 -15.80
N VAL A 396 3.08 10.07 -15.07
CA VAL A 396 2.97 10.02 -13.61
C VAL A 396 4.37 9.89 -13.01
N TYR A 397 4.70 10.79 -12.09
CA TYR A 397 5.93 10.81 -11.30
C TYR A 397 5.61 10.42 -9.87
N LEU A 398 6.16 9.29 -9.39
CA LEU A 398 5.90 8.84 -8.02
C LEU A 398 6.84 9.53 -7.05
N ALA A 399 6.29 10.08 -5.97
CA ALA A 399 7.07 10.79 -4.97
C ALA A 399 6.42 10.70 -3.57
N SER A 400 7.15 11.12 -2.54
CA SER A 400 6.63 11.27 -1.19
C SER A 400 5.65 12.45 -1.06
N PRO A 401 4.80 12.50 -0.02
CA PRO A 401 3.87 13.61 0.21
C PRO A 401 4.53 14.98 0.28
N ALA A 402 5.71 15.06 0.90
CA ALA A 402 6.46 16.30 1.00
C ALA A 402 6.93 16.81 -0.38
N VAL A 403 7.46 15.90 -1.21
CA VAL A 403 7.89 16.22 -2.58
C VAL A 403 6.70 16.59 -3.46
N ALA A 404 5.59 15.86 -3.38
CA ALA A 404 4.39 16.16 -4.15
C ALA A 404 3.82 17.55 -3.80
N ALA A 405 3.72 17.87 -2.51
CA ALA A 405 3.26 19.15 -2.02
C ALA A 405 4.19 20.30 -2.47
N ALA A 406 5.50 20.13 -2.33
CA ALA A 406 6.50 21.11 -2.76
C ALA A 406 6.44 21.35 -4.28
N SER A 407 6.36 20.29 -5.06
CA SER A 407 6.22 20.37 -6.51
C SER A 407 4.94 21.09 -6.93
N GLY A 408 3.84 20.88 -6.19
CA GLY A 408 2.59 21.61 -6.42
C GLY A 408 2.71 23.12 -6.21
N VAL A 409 3.45 23.53 -5.18
CA VAL A 409 3.73 24.97 -4.91
C VAL A 409 4.67 25.55 -5.96
N ALA A 410 5.69 24.80 -6.38
CA ALA A 410 6.68 25.26 -7.34
C ALA A 410 6.19 25.24 -8.80
N GLY A 411 5.22 24.40 -9.15
CA GLY A 411 4.76 24.17 -10.52
C GLY A 411 5.68 23.25 -11.34
N HIS A 412 6.69 22.69 -10.71
CA HIS A 412 7.64 21.73 -11.28
C HIS A 412 8.14 20.77 -10.20
N ILE A 413 8.76 19.66 -10.60
CA ILE A 413 9.32 18.72 -9.63
C ILE A 413 10.47 19.42 -8.88
N CYS A 414 10.39 19.44 -7.54
CA CYS A 414 11.43 20.04 -6.72
C CYS A 414 11.59 19.36 -5.35
N HIS A 415 12.76 19.59 -4.76
CA HIS A 415 13.03 19.18 -3.38
C HIS A 415 12.28 20.10 -2.39
N PRO A 416 11.71 19.59 -1.28
CA PRO A 416 10.95 20.40 -0.32
C PRO A 416 11.71 21.64 0.23
N GLU A 417 13.03 21.55 0.39
CA GLU A 417 13.86 22.70 0.84
C GLU A 417 13.71 23.94 -0.05
N GLU A 418 13.43 23.77 -1.35
CA GLU A 418 13.34 24.89 -2.29
C GLU A 418 12.15 25.82 -1.99
N VAL A 419 11.07 25.27 -1.48
CA VAL A 419 9.88 26.05 -1.10
C VAL A 419 9.86 26.42 0.38
N MET A 420 10.55 25.64 1.23
CA MET A 420 10.61 25.89 2.67
C MET A 420 11.63 26.96 3.05
N SER A 421 12.65 27.20 2.23
CA SER A 421 13.68 28.21 2.46
C SER A 421 13.30 29.61 1.98
N LYS A 422 12.18 29.75 1.29
CA LYS A 422 11.61 31.03 0.81
C LYS A 422 10.54 31.54 1.79
#